data_2be4c48f130d7f067be51b8d70b92409
#
_entry.id   2be4c48f130d7f067be51b8d70b92409
#
_cell.length_a   1.000
_cell.length_b   1.000
_cell.length_c   1.000
_cell.angle_alpha   90.00
_cell.angle_beta   90.00
_cell.angle_gamma   90.00
#
_symmetry.space_group_name_H-M   'P 1'
#
loop_
_entity.id
_entity.type
_entity.pdbx_description
1 polymer ?
#
loop_
_entity_poly.entity_id
_entity_poly.type
_entity_poly.pdbx_seq_one_letter_code
_entity_poly.pdbx_strand_id
1 'polypeptide(L)'
;MNEKRRVRVRAPELVGRGWLNTGGADLGLADLRGRFVVLDFWTSGCINCLHVLDEMRPLEEKYADALVVVSVHSPKFAHEATADALAAAVQRNGVTHPVLDDPDLTTWQAYAVRAWPTLVVVDPEGYVVAQYAGEGHVHAIDALLATLVPEYEERGSLTRGRSPYVAPDPEPGDLRFPATAIRLPSGNVLVADAGSGSVVELAADAATVVGRHEGFREPNGLVLLPEGVRDTVAYDVVVADTVAHQLVGLRLDDGAAEPLAGDGRQWMQGDGTTSLSSPWDVAWWRGRVWVAMAGIHQLWTYDPATGTVEVVAGTTNEGLVDGPLIDAWFAQPSRLAPDGEVLWLADPEASALRRIVERDGELVVETVVGQGLFDFGFVDGPADEALLQHPLGLAVLPDGSVAIADTYNGAVRRYDPATDEVSTLATGLAEPSGLLVDGDTVLVVESTGHRLTRVAVGSSAAASGASHTTGRPTTDVRGGEVELVVAFTPPPGQHLDERYGPATRLVVTSTPPALLREGEGRETGLDRRLVLDPAVGDGVLHVAAMAASCDDDGGVGAACYIHQQDWGVPVRVTPDGEARIVLPLGGTA
;
A
#
# COMPACT_ATOMS: atom_id res chain seq x y z
N MET A 1 -39.69 -19.21 21.29
CA MET A 1 -39.28 -18.49 20.08
C MET A 1 -38.14 -19.29 19.48
N ASN A 2 -38.29 -19.76 18.24
CA ASN A 2 -37.27 -20.59 17.57
C ASN A 2 -36.02 -19.74 17.33
N GLU A 3 -34.92 -19.98 18.06
CA GLU A 3 -33.58 -19.64 17.62
C GLU A 3 -33.35 -20.39 16.30
N LYS A 4 -33.38 -19.64 15.19
CA LYS A 4 -32.82 -20.14 13.94
C LYS A 4 -31.35 -20.45 14.27
N ARG A 5 -30.96 -21.73 14.30
CA ARG A 5 -29.56 -22.14 14.39
C ARG A 5 -28.81 -21.45 13.23
N ARG A 6 -28.11 -20.34 13.52
CA ARG A 6 -27.12 -19.77 12.59
C ARG A 6 -26.10 -20.88 12.34
N VAL A 7 -25.84 -21.16 11.07
CA VAL A 7 -24.78 -22.10 10.69
C VAL A 7 -23.47 -21.45 11.18
N ARG A 8 -22.80 -22.11 12.13
CA ARG A 8 -21.52 -21.65 12.67
C ARG A 8 -20.41 -22.32 11.88
N VAL A 9 -19.51 -21.53 11.31
CA VAL A 9 -18.34 -22.02 10.55
C VAL A 9 -17.16 -22.15 11.50
N ARG A 10 -16.62 -23.35 11.63
CA ARG A 10 -15.40 -23.58 12.40
C ARG A 10 -14.22 -22.90 11.70
N ALA A 11 -13.46 -22.08 12.42
CA ALA A 11 -12.24 -21.49 11.92
C ALA A 11 -11.22 -22.59 11.55
N PRO A 12 -10.69 -22.59 10.31
CA PRO A 12 -9.59 -23.47 9.92
C PRO A 12 -8.36 -23.25 10.80
N GLU A 13 -7.52 -24.30 10.96
CA GLU A 13 -6.28 -24.18 11.71
C GLU A 13 -5.25 -23.29 10.97
N LEU A 14 -4.36 -22.65 11.71
CA LEU A 14 -3.32 -21.78 11.19
C LEU A 14 -2.13 -22.63 10.77
N VAL A 15 -1.80 -22.59 9.47
CA VAL A 15 -0.73 -23.39 8.86
C VAL A 15 0.19 -22.46 8.06
N GLY A 16 1.48 -22.47 8.39
CA GLY A 16 2.48 -21.66 7.71
C GLY A 16 3.88 -22.24 7.91
N ARG A 17 4.90 -21.51 7.44
CA ARG A 17 6.31 -21.91 7.57
C ARG A 17 6.81 -21.78 9.02
N GLY A 18 6.28 -20.83 9.79
CA GLY A 18 6.69 -20.56 11.15
C GLY A 18 6.04 -19.30 11.72
N TRP A 19 6.53 -18.87 12.88
CA TRP A 19 5.99 -17.76 13.64
C TRP A 19 7.05 -16.73 14.00
N LEU A 20 6.70 -15.44 13.95
CA LEU A 20 7.49 -14.35 14.53
C LEU A 20 6.75 -13.79 15.75
N ASN A 21 7.50 -13.08 16.61
CA ASN A 21 6.96 -12.43 17.81
C ASN A 21 6.30 -13.39 18.82
N THR A 22 6.72 -14.65 18.86
CA THR A 22 6.18 -15.68 19.77
C THR A 22 7.25 -16.27 20.71
N GLY A 23 8.50 -15.74 20.65
CA GLY A 23 9.62 -16.32 21.40
C GLY A 23 9.98 -17.74 20.96
N GLY A 24 9.70 -18.10 19.70
CA GLY A 24 9.97 -19.42 19.12
C GLY A 24 8.89 -20.46 19.39
N ALA A 25 7.72 -20.08 19.93
CA ALA A 25 6.60 -20.98 20.09
C ALA A 25 5.75 -21.02 18.81
N ASP A 26 5.34 -22.21 18.40
CA ASP A 26 4.28 -22.38 17.40
C ASP A 26 2.93 -22.21 18.08
N LEU A 27 2.01 -21.45 17.45
CA LEU A 27 0.69 -21.19 17.96
C LEU A 27 -0.36 -21.82 17.04
N GLY A 28 -1.34 -22.51 17.64
CA GLY A 28 -2.55 -22.95 16.97
C GLY A 28 -3.79 -22.23 17.49
N LEU A 29 -4.89 -22.27 16.76
CA LEU A 29 -6.16 -21.74 17.27
C LEU A 29 -6.62 -22.42 18.54
N ALA A 30 -6.19 -23.66 18.80
CA ALA A 30 -6.47 -24.37 20.05
C ALA A 30 -5.86 -23.67 21.26
N ASP A 31 -4.66 -23.09 21.13
CA ASP A 31 -3.94 -22.36 22.17
C ASP A 31 -4.59 -20.98 22.48
N LEU A 32 -5.34 -20.46 21.51
CA LEU A 32 -6.02 -19.17 21.59
C LEU A 32 -7.48 -19.29 22.05
N ARG A 33 -7.97 -20.51 22.35
CA ARG A 33 -9.33 -20.72 22.86
C ARG A 33 -9.59 -19.93 24.14
N GLY A 34 -10.82 -19.49 24.28
CA GLY A 34 -11.23 -18.63 25.38
C GLY A 34 -11.01 -17.14 25.12
N ARG A 35 -10.41 -16.76 24.01
CA ARG A 35 -10.25 -15.36 23.60
C ARG A 35 -10.80 -15.13 22.20
N PHE A 36 -11.20 -13.90 21.92
CA PHE A 36 -11.42 -13.49 20.55
C PHE A 36 -10.09 -13.46 19.81
N VAL A 37 -10.10 -13.83 18.54
CA VAL A 37 -8.92 -13.72 17.66
C VAL A 37 -9.30 -12.91 16.44
N VAL A 38 -8.52 -11.89 16.11
CA VAL A 38 -8.59 -11.23 14.81
C VAL A 38 -7.41 -11.69 13.99
N LEU A 39 -7.68 -12.35 12.87
CA LEU A 39 -6.66 -12.68 11.88
C LEU A 39 -6.61 -11.54 10.88
N ASP A 40 -5.43 -10.95 10.73
CA ASP A 40 -5.13 -9.90 9.76
C ASP A 40 -4.28 -10.48 8.64
N PHE A 41 -4.91 -10.69 7.47
CA PHE A 41 -4.23 -11.16 6.27
C PHE A 41 -3.64 -9.98 5.52
N TRP A 42 -2.32 -9.88 5.53
CA TRP A 42 -1.59 -8.74 5.00
C TRP A 42 -0.38 -9.14 4.14
N THR A 43 0.16 -8.17 3.40
CA THR A 43 1.44 -8.24 2.70
C THR A 43 2.22 -6.94 2.91
N SER A 44 3.54 -7.00 2.93
CA SER A 44 4.38 -5.89 3.41
C SER A 44 4.45 -4.69 2.47
N GLY A 45 4.19 -4.88 1.17
CA GLY A 45 4.17 -3.80 0.18
C GLY A 45 2.85 -3.01 0.13
N CYS A 46 1.78 -3.52 0.73
CA CYS A 46 0.44 -2.95 0.61
C CYS A 46 0.19 -1.84 1.64
N ILE A 47 0.07 -0.58 1.22
CA ILE A 47 -0.18 0.55 2.12
C ILE A 47 -1.49 0.42 2.90
N ASN A 48 -2.56 -0.12 2.29
CA ASN A 48 -3.84 -0.33 2.96
C ASN A 48 -3.73 -1.35 4.11
N CYS A 49 -2.82 -2.33 3.97
CA CYS A 49 -2.49 -3.25 5.05
C CYS A 49 -1.78 -2.55 6.21
N LEU A 50 -0.87 -1.61 5.90
CA LEU A 50 -0.18 -0.82 6.92
C LEU A 50 -1.14 0.11 7.67
N HIS A 51 -2.15 0.67 6.99
CA HIS A 51 -3.23 1.42 7.64
C HIS A 51 -3.97 0.54 8.65
N VAL A 52 -4.33 -0.69 8.27
CA VAL A 52 -5.03 -1.63 9.17
C VAL A 52 -4.17 -1.99 10.38
N LEU A 53 -2.86 -2.21 10.21
CA LEU A 53 -1.96 -2.44 11.36
C LEU A 53 -2.02 -1.29 12.36
N ASP A 54 -2.01 -0.03 11.89
CA ASP A 54 -2.11 1.14 12.77
C ASP A 54 -3.50 1.29 13.42
N GLU A 55 -4.56 1.06 12.67
CA GLU A 55 -5.93 1.09 13.19
C GLU A 55 -6.18 0.02 14.27
N MET A 56 -5.49 -1.13 14.16
CA MET A 56 -5.63 -2.24 15.13
C MET A 56 -4.98 -1.94 16.49
N ARG A 57 -3.95 -1.08 16.57
CA ARG A 57 -3.23 -0.79 17.84
C ARG A 57 -4.15 -0.34 18.98
N PRO A 58 -5.03 0.67 18.81
CA PRO A 58 -5.98 1.07 19.86
C PRO A 58 -6.97 -0.05 20.23
N LEU A 59 -7.34 -0.91 19.27
CA LEU A 59 -8.24 -2.03 19.52
C LEU A 59 -7.57 -3.10 20.38
N GLU A 60 -6.30 -3.43 20.10
CA GLU A 60 -5.49 -4.34 20.89
C GLU A 60 -5.32 -3.85 22.33
N GLU A 61 -5.04 -2.56 22.52
CA GLU A 61 -4.94 -1.94 23.85
C GLU A 61 -6.26 -2.02 24.62
N LYS A 62 -7.37 -1.69 23.95
CA LYS A 62 -8.72 -1.69 24.55
C LYS A 62 -9.14 -3.06 25.03
N TYR A 63 -8.83 -4.12 24.29
CA TYR A 63 -9.22 -5.50 24.58
C TYR A 63 -8.04 -6.41 24.93
N ALA A 64 -6.97 -5.88 25.49
CA ALA A 64 -5.68 -6.56 25.70
C ALA A 64 -5.77 -7.90 26.46
N ASP A 65 -6.80 -8.12 27.27
CA ASP A 65 -7.03 -9.36 28.02
C ASP A 65 -8.08 -10.30 27.41
N ALA A 66 -8.82 -9.85 26.39
CA ALA A 66 -9.92 -10.59 25.76
C ALA A 66 -9.68 -10.90 24.28
N LEU A 67 -8.82 -10.16 23.63
CA LEU A 67 -8.49 -10.22 22.20
C LEU A 67 -7.03 -10.65 22.00
N VAL A 68 -6.77 -11.43 20.96
CA VAL A 68 -5.47 -11.65 20.37
C VAL A 68 -5.55 -11.30 18.89
N VAL A 69 -4.73 -10.37 18.44
CA VAL A 69 -4.50 -10.16 17.01
C VAL A 69 -3.38 -11.11 16.57
N VAL A 70 -3.56 -11.72 15.41
CA VAL A 70 -2.58 -12.55 14.72
C VAL A 70 -2.50 -12.06 13.28
N SER A 71 -1.38 -11.48 12.91
CA SER A 71 -1.12 -11.21 11.49
C SER A 71 -0.78 -12.48 10.75
N VAL A 72 -1.37 -12.67 9.57
CA VAL A 72 -1.05 -13.75 8.64
C VAL A 72 -0.42 -13.12 7.41
N HIS A 73 0.89 -13.19 7.32
CA HIS A 73 1.61 -12.61 6.20
C HIS A 73 1.50 -13.53 4.98
N SER A 74 0.74 -13.08 4.01
CA SER A 74 0.43 -13.78 2.76
C SER A 74 1.00 -12.97 1.59
N PRO A 75 2.19 -13.33 1.08
CA PRO A 75 2.95 -12.49 0.17
C PRO A 75 2.27 -12.28 -1.20
N LYS A 76 2.35 -11.06 -1.72
CA LYS A 76 2.00 -10.70 -3.09
C LYS A 76 3.19 -10.89 -4.03
N PHE A 77 4.35 -10.44 -3.61
CA PHE A 77 5.60 -10.46 -4.38
C PHE A 77 6.49 -11.64 -3.98
N ALA A 78 7.35 -12.08 -4.93
CA ALA A 78 8.27 -13.20 -4.69
C ALA A 78 9.28 -12.91 -3.55
N HIS A 79 9.74 -11.67 -3.44
CA HIS A 79 10.65 -11.23 -2.39
C HIS A 79 10.03 -11.39 -0.99
N GLU A 80 8.79 -10.97 -0.83
CA GLU A 80 8.05 -11.02 0.45
C GLU A 80 7.90 -12.44 1.00
N ALA A 81 7.92 -13.46 0.13
CA ALA A 81 7.84 -14.86 0.53
C ALA A 81 9.11 -15.36 1.26
N THR A 82 10.17 -14.54 1.35
CA THR A 82 11.37 -14.91 2.10
C THR A 82 11.22 -14.62 3.60
N ALA A 83 11.82 -15.46 4.46
CA ALA A 83 11.73 -15.27 5.91
C ALA A 83 12.42 -13.97 6.37
N ASP A 84 13.53 -13.60 5.72
CA ASP A 84 14.28 -12.39 6.07
C ASP A 84 13.50 -11.12 5.71
N ALA A 85 12.82 -11.10 4.55
CA ALA A 85 11.97 -9.97 4.15
C ALA A 85 10.79 -9.80 5.12
N LEU A 86 10.12 -10.90 5.51
CA LEU A 86 9.07 -10.84 6.51
C LEU A 86 9.59 -10.33 7.86
N ALA A 87 10.73 -10.81 8.33
CA ALA A 87 11.32 -10.36 9.60
C ALA A 87 11.62 -8.85 9.56
N ALA A 88 12.20 -8.36 8.45
CA ALA A 88 12.45 -6.94 8.24
C ALA A 88 11.15 -6.12 8.20
N ALA A 89 10.11 -6.61 7.50
CA ALA A 89 8.82 -5.95 7.42
C ALA A 89 8.13 -5.84 8.81
N VAL A 90 8.17 -6.90 9.60
CA VAL A 90 7.62 -6.92 10.98
C VAL A 90 8.33 -5.90 11.87
N GLN A 91 9.66 -5.78 11.76
CA GLN A 91 10.43 -4.80 12.51
C GLN A 91 10.18 -3.35 12.03
N ARG A 92 10.19 -3.13 10.70
CA ARG A 92 9.96 -1.82 10.08
C ARG A 92 8.62 -1.23 10.49
N ASN A 93 7.57 -2.05 10.42
CA ASN A 93 6.21 -1.62 10.73
C ASN A 93 5.86 -1.73 12.24
N GLY A 94 6.81 -2.12 13.08
CA GLY A 94 6.62 -2.20 14.52
C GLY A 94 5.44 -3.09 14.94
N VAL A 95 5.28 -4.27 14.32
CA VAL A 95 4.20 -5.21 14.63
C VAL A 95 4.38 -5.78 16.01
N THR A 96 3.39 -5.59 16.91
CA THR A 96 3.45 -5.95 18.34
C THR A 96 2.53 -7.11 18.72
N HIS A 97 2.25 -7.98 17.77
CA HIS A 97 1.47 -9.21 17.97
C HIS A 97 2.12 -10.40 17.24
N PRO A 98 1.67 -11.65 17.47
CA PRO A 98 2.16 -12.82 16.75
C PRO A 98 1.94 -12.72 15.25
N VAL A 99 2.92 -13.15 14.45
CA VAL A 99 2.85 -13.15 13.00
C VAL A 99 3.08 -14.57 12.48
N LEU A 100 2.12 -15.08 11.72
CA LEU A 100 2.24 -16.33 10.97
C LEU A 100 2.85 -16.05 9.60
N ASP A 101 3.86 -16.80 9.23
CA ASP A 101 4.49 -16.78 7.92
C ASP A 101 3.81 -17.78 6.98
N ASP A 102 2.97 -17.29 6.04
CA ASP A 102 2.16 -18.08 5.09
C ASP A 102 2.65 -17.92 3.63
N PRO A 103 3.92 -18.27 3.30
CA PRO A 103 4.52 -18.02 1.98
C PRO A 103 3.82 -18.76 0.84
N ASP A 104 3.18 -19.90 1.14
CA ASP A 104 2.48 -20.74 0.18
C ASP A 104 0.97 -20.43 0.09
N LEU A 105 0.50 -19.39 0.76
CA LEU A 105 -0.92 -18.99 0.82
C LEU A 105 -1.84 -20.11 1.33
N THR A 106 -1.35 -20.98 2.21
CA THR A 106 -2.09 -22.13 2.72
C THR A 106 -3.23 -21.70 3.65
N THR A 107 -2.92 -20.87 4.63
CA THR A 107 -3.92 -20.27 5.53
C THR A 107 -4.81 -19.29 4.79
N TRP A 108 -4.27 -18.47 3.91
CA TRP A 108 -5.01 -17.61 2.99
C TRP A 108 -6.13 -18.37 2.25
N GLN A 109 -5.80 -19.50 1.63
CA GLN A 109 -6.76 -20.34 0.89
C GLN A 109 -7.79 -20.99 1.81
N ALA A 110 -7.37 -21.47 2.99
CA ALA A 110 -8.26 -22.10 3.96
C ALA A 110 -9.36 -21.15 4.46
N TYR A 111 -9.07 -19.85 4.56
CA TYR A 111 -10.04 -18.81 4.92
C TYR A 111 -10.72 -18.16 3.71
N ALA A 112 -10.50 -18.66 2.51
CA ALA A 112 -11.07 -18.15 1.26
C ALA A 112 -10.82 -16.64 1.05
N VAL A 113 -9.66 -16.14 1.49
CA VAL A 113 -9.26 -14.74 1.33
C VAL A 113 -9.00 -14.46 -0.15
N ARG A 114 -9.36 -13.26 -0.62
CA ARG A 114 -9.25 -12.86 -2.04
C ARG A 114 -8.61 -11.51 -2.27
N ALA A 115 -8.40 -10.72 -1.21
CA ALA A 115 -7.84 -9.36 -1.28
C ALA A 115 -7.02 -9.04 -0.04
N TRP A 116 -6.04 -8.17 -0.19
CA TRP A 116 -5.31 -7.53 0.91
C TRP A 116 -5.85 -6.12 1.16
N PRO A 117 -5.99 -5.70 2.43
CA PRO A 117 -6.06 -6.55 3.62
C PRO A 117 -7.39 -7.31 3.73
N THR A 118 -7.41 -8.38 4.55
CA THR A 118 -8.65 -9.05 4.98
C THR A 118 -8.58 -9.37 6.46
N LEU A 119 -9.61 -8.99 7.22
CA LEU A 119 -9.74 -9.24 8.65
C LEU A 119 -10.77 -10.33 8.92
N VAL A 120 -10.42 -11.32 9.73
CA VAL A 120 -11.34 -12.40 10.13
C VAL A 120 -11.44 -12.44 11.65
N VAL A 121 -12.67 -12.33 12.19
CA VAL A 121 -12.93 -12.40 13.62
C VAL A 121 -13.37 -13.80 14.00
N VAL A 122 -12.66 -14.41 14.95
CA VAL A 122 -12.93 -15.75 15.49
C VAL A 122 -13.33 -15.60 16.95
N ASP A 123 -14.44 -16.26 17.34
CA ASP A 123 -14.94 -16.23 18.71
C ASP A 123 -14.14 -17.13 19.68
N PRO A 124 -14.31 -17.00 21.00
CA PRO A 124 -13.61 -17.80 22.02
C PRO A 124 -13.82 -19.32 21.88
N GLU A 125 -14.90 -19.75 21.23
CA GLU A 125 -15.19 -21.15 20.96
C GLU A 125 -14.59 -21.65 19.63
N GLY A 126 -13.98 -20.73 18.83
CA GLY A 126 -13.25 -20.98 17.58
C GLY A 126 -14.13 -21.07 16.35
N TYR A 127 -15.13 -20.25 16.28
CA TYR A 127 -15.94 -20.10 15.06
C TYR A 127 -15.73 -18.72 14.45
N VAL A 128 -15.72 -18.65 13.15
CA VAL A 128 -15.71 -17.38 12.43
C VAL A 128 -17.05 -16.67 12.67
N VAL A 129 -16.98 -15.42 13.13
CA VAL A 129 -18.16 -14.59 13.40
C VAL A 129 -18.27 -13.38 12.46
N ALA A 130 -17.16 -12.96 11.87
CA ALA A 130 -17.13 -11.90 10.85
C ALA A 130 -15.89 -12.03 9.95
N GLN A 131 -16.00 -11.50 8.71
CA GLN A 131 -14.90 -11.35 7.78
C GLN A 131 -15.08 -10.03 7.03
N TYR A 132 -14.02 -9.23 6.95
CA TYR A 132 -14.00 -7.93 6.29
C TYR A 132 -12.84 -7.88 5.31
N ALA A 133 -13.08 -7.44 4.08
CA ALA A 133 -12.04 -7.25 3.08
C ALA A 133 -11.87 -5.74 2.82
N GLY A 134 -10.62 -5.27 2.69
CA GLY A 134 -10.25 -3.86 2.59
C GLY A 134 -9.95 -3.22 3.95
N GLU A 135 -9.58 -1.95 3.93
CA GLU A 135 -9.29 -1.13 5.10
C GLU A 135 -10.54 -0.44 5.68
N GLY A 136 -10.39 0.24 6.84
CA GLY A 136 -11.46 1.05 7.47
C GLY A 136 -12.51 0.24 8.24
N HIS A 137 -12.28 -1.05 8.49
CA HIS A 137 -13.25 -1.93 9.15
C HIS A 137 -13.01 -2.14 10.66
N VAL A 138 -11.93 -1.60 11.22
CA VAL A 138 -11.58 -1.82 12.63
C VAL A 138 -12.66 -1.27 13.57
N HIS A 139 -13.33 -0.16 13.22
CA HIS A 139 -14.45 0.36 13.99
C HIS A 139 -15.66 -0.60 14.05
N ALA A 140 -15.92 -1.33 12.96
CA ALA A 140 -16.98 -2.36 12.95
C ALA A 140 -16.61 -3.55 13.82
N ILE A 141 -15.32 -3.93 13.86
CA ILE A 141 -14.81 -4.97 14.76
C ILE A 141 -14.92 -4.51 16.22
N ASP A 142 -14.61 -3.25 16.52
CA ASP A 142 -14.77 -2.69 17.86
C ASP A 142 -16.23 -2.77 18.33
N ALA A 143 -17.19 -2.36 17.51
CA ALA A 143 -18.61 -2.45 17.80
C ALA A 143 -19.09 -3.90 18.00
N LEU A 144 -18.57 -4.84 17.18
CA LEU A 144 -18.85 -6.26 17.32
C LEU A 144 -18.32 -6.81 18.64
N LEU A 145 -17.06 -6.53 18.98
CA LEU A 145 -16.43 -6.97 20.23
C LEU A 145 -17.12 -6.37 21.46
N ALA A 146 -17.53 -5.09 21.40
CA ALA A 146 -18.28 -4.44 22.48
C ALA A 146 -19.60 -5.18 22.80
N THR A 147 -20.21 -5.83 21.81
CA THR A 147 -21.43 -6.64 21.97
C THR A 147 -21.11 -8.05 22.43
N LEU A 148 -20.12 -8.71 21.80
CA LEU A 148 -19.87 -10.13 22.01
C LEU A 148 -19.06 -10.43 23.28
N VAL A 149 -18.13 -9.55 23.69
CA VAL A 149 -17.29 -9.79 24.88
C VAL A 149 -18.15 -10.03 26.14
N PRO A 150 -19.15 -9.18 26.48
CA PRO A 150 -20.05 -9.44 27.62
C PRO A 150 -20.85 -10.72 27.46
N GLU A 151 -21.30 -11.04 26.25
CA GLU A 151 -22.10 -12.24 25.98
C GLU A 151 -21.30 -13.53 26.24
N TYR A 152 -20.04 -13.59 25.75
CA TYR A 152 -19.17 -14.76 25.95
C TYR A 152 -18.64 -14.85 27.41
N GLU A 153 -18.54 -13.72 28.11
CA GLU A 153 -18.21 -13.68 29.52
C GLU A 153 -19.36 -14.27 30.35
N GLU A 154 -20.62 -13.89 30.10
CA GLU A 154 -21.82 -14.44 30.76
C GLU A 154 -21.98 -15.94 30.49
N ARG A 155 -21.63 -16.40 29.29
CA ARG A 155 -21.60 -17.83 28.92
C ARG A 155 -20.49 -18.62 29.60
N GLY A 156 -19.48 -17.94 30.15
CA GLY A 156 -18.28 -18.58 30.72
C GLY A 156 -17.34 -19.17 29.68
N SER A 157 -17.46 -18.75 28.40
CA SER A 157 -16.59 -19.17 27.30
C SER A 157 -15.40 -18.23 27.09
N LEU A 158 -15.43 -17.01 27.67
CA LEU A 158 -14.32 -16.06 27.63
C LEU A 158 -13.35 -16.31 28.79
N THR A 159 -12.07 -16.44 28.46
CA THR A 159 -10.96 -16.52 29.44
C THR A 159 -10.03 -15.34 29.22
N ARG A 160 -9.93 -14.46 30.21
CA ARG A 160 -9.04 -13.30 30.11
C ARG A 160 -7.57 -13.70 30.30
N GLY A 161 -6.67 -13.09 29.53
CA GLY A 161 -5.26 -13.40 29.57
C GLY A 161 -4.44 -12.47 28.68
N ARG A 162 -3.11 -12.50 28.81
CA ARG A 162 -2.22 -11.69 27.98
C ARG A 162 -2.07 -12.28 26.57
N SER A 163 -1.78 -11.41 25.60
CA SER A 163 -1.32 -11.85 24.27
C SER A 163 -0.07 -12.73 24.38
N PRO A 164 0.08 -13.75 23.54
CA PRO A 164 1.29 -14.57 23.45
C PRO A 164 2.48 -13.83 22.77
N TYR A 165 2.37 -12.53 22.56
CA TYR A 165 3.41 -11.69 21.97
C TYR A 165 4.68 -11.68 22.81
N VAL A 166 5.83 -11.88 22.15
CA VAL A 166 7.16 -11.72 22.70
C VAL A 166 7.95 -10.76 21.82
N ALA A 167 8.35 -9.63 22.38
CA ALA A 167 9.12 -8.62 21.65
C ALA A 167 10.45 -9.19 21.15
N PRO A 168 10.83 -8.95 19.89
CA PRO A 168 12.18 -9.25 19.42
C PRO A 168 13.22 -8.33 20.09
N ASP A 169 14.49 -8.76 20.11
CA ASP A 169 15.58 -7.91 20.54
C ASP A 169 15.78 -6.73 19.56
N PRO A 170 15.99 -5.50 20.05
CA PRO A 170 16.22 -4.35 19.19
C PRO A 170 17.59 -4.46 18.49
N GLU A 171 17.63 -4.16 17.19
CA GLU A 171 18.89 -4.06 16.45
C GLU A 171 19.52 -2.68 16.64
N PRO A 172 20.83 -2.61 16.99
CA PRO A 172 21.54 -1.35 17.13
C PRO A 172 21.97 -0.81 15.75
N GLY A 173 21.94 0.52 15.56
CA GLY A 173 22.42 1.17 14.35
C GLY A 173 22.22 2.68 14.38
N ASP A 174 22.99 3.39 13.56
CA ASP A 174 22.86 4.85 13.37
C ASP A 174 21.67 5.22 12.49
N LEU A 175 21.30 4.35 11.57
CA LEU A 175 20.11 4.43 10.73
C LEU A 175 19.21 3.21 10.98
N ARG A 176 17.93 3.39 10.77
CA ARG A 176 16.93 2.32 10.91
C ARG A 176 15.87 2.41 9.80
N PHE A 177 15.92 1.46 8.89
CA PHE A 177 15.06 1.45 7.69
C PHE A 177 14.99 2.81 6.98
N PRO A 178 16.15 3.38 6.57
CA PRO A 178 16.16 4.64 5.82
C PRO A 178 15.41 4.47 4.50
N ALA A 179 14.63 5.51 4.11
CA ALA A 179 13.77 5.47 2.92
C ALA A 179 14.36 6.25 1.76
N THR A 180 14.79 7.50 1.98
CA THR A 180 15.36 8.34 0.93
C THR A 180 16.45 9.25 1.45
N ALA A 181 17.22 9.86 0.52
CA ALA A 181 18.24 10.84 0.84
C ALA A 181 18.29 11.98 -0.17
N ILE A 182 18.61 13.19 0.30
CA ILE A 182 18.86 14.37 -0.53
C ILE A 182 20.19 15.03 -0.20
N ARG A 183 20.77 15.78 -1.15
CA ARG A 183 22.00 16.55 -0.95
C ARG A 183 21.67 17.96 -0.47
N LEU A 184 22.29 18.40 0.61
CA LEU A 184 22.21 19.78 1.09
C LEU A 184 23.25 20.68 0.42
N PRO A 185 23.04 22.01 0.37
CA PRO A 185 24.04 22.95 -0.13
C PRO A 185 25.38 22.93 0.62
N SER A 186 25.37 22.50 1.87
CA SER A 186 26.58 22.25 2.68
C SER A 186 27.47 21.11 2.15
N GLY A 187 26.93 20.26 1.27
CA GLY A 187 27.53 19.02 0.82
C GLY A 187 27.16 17.80 1.72
N ASN A 188 26.49 18.02 2.84
CA ASN A 188 25.96 16.96 3.68
C ASN A 188 24.79 16.25 3.01
N VAL A 189 24.42 15.07 3.52
CA VAL A 189 23.31 14.25 3.04
C VAL A 189 22.24 14.22 4.12
N LEU A 190 21.03 14.61 3.78
CA LEU A 190 19.86 14.48 4.65
C LEU A 190 19.15 13.19 4.29
N VAL A 191 18.88 12.34 5.28
CA VAL A 191 18.28 11.01 5.13
C VAL A 191 16.96 10.95 5.90
N ALA A 192 15.90 10.52 5.25
CA ALA A 192 14.66 10.14 5.91
C ALA A 192 14.86 8.76 6.55
N ASP A 193 15.01 8.72 7.86
CA ASP A 193 15.26 7.49 8.64
C ASP A 193 13.95 6.98 9.22
N ALA A 194 13.15 6.35 8.34
CA ALA A 194 11.75 6.03 8.55
C ALA A 194 11.51 5.20 9.81
N GLY A 195 12.30 4.15 10.01
CA GLY A 195 12.12 3.24 11.16
C GLY A 195 12.56 3.82 12.51
N SER A 196 13.24 4.97 12.52
CA SER A 196 13.55 5.70 13.77
C SER A 196 12.64 6.91 13.99
N GLY A 197 11.76 7.24 13.03
CA GLY A 197 10.92 8.44 13.10
C GLY A 197 11.74 9.73 13.11
N SER A 198 12.85 9.78 12.38
CA SER A 198 13.76 10.93 12.37
C SER A 198 14.27 11.26 10.97
N VAL A 199 14.72 12.50 10.80
CA VAL A 199 15.50 12.93 9.65
C VAL A 199 16.94 13.11 10.09
N VAL A 200 17.87 12.33 9.50
CA VAL A 200 19.28 12.25 9.92
C VAL A 200 20.15 13.01 8.95
N GLU A 201 20.98 13.90 9.45
CA GLU A 201 22.01 14.56 8.65
C GLU A 201 23.33 13.79 8.76
N LEU A 202 23.82 13.32 7.62
CA LEU A 202 25.14 12.71 7.48
C LEU A 202 26.11 13.73 6.88
N ALA A 203 27.38 13.63 7.24
CA ALA A 203 28.45 14.39 6.61
C ALA A 203 28.54 14.06 5.11
N ALA A 204 29.35 14.80 4.36
CA ALA A 204 29.54 14.60 2.89
C ALA A 204 30.04 13.19 2.52
N ASP A 205 30.61 12.44 3.48
CA ASP A 205 30.99 11.02 3.30
C ASP A 205 29.79 10.07 3.20
N ALA A 206 28.59 10.56 3.54
CA ALA A 206 27.33 9.81 3.60
C ALA A 206 27.35 8.62 4.60
N ALA A 207 28.14 8.74 5.65
CA ALA A 207 28.30 7.70 6.67
C ALA A 207 28.32 8.26 8.09
N THR A 208 28.98 9.42 8.29
CA THR A 208 29.14 10.01 9.62
C THR A 208 27.92 10.84 9.99
N VAL A 209 27.21 10.48 11.05
CA VAL A 209 26.08 11.26 11.59
C VAL A 209 26.59 12.56 12.18
N VAL A 210 26.03 13.70 11.73
CA VAL A 210 26.35 15.05 12.22
C VAL A 210 25.16 15.74 12.86
N GLY A 211 23.94 15.28 12.58
CA GLY A 211 22.72 15.80 13.17
C GLY A 211 21.56 14.80 13.09
N ARG A 212 20.55 15.02 13.92
CA ARG A 212 19.31 14.24 13.93
C ARG A 212 18.16 15.15 14.32
N HIS A 213 17.10 15.13 13.53
CA HIS A 213 15.86 15.84 13.75
C HIS A 213 14.77 14.82 14.07
N GLU A 214 14.24 14.86 15.27
CA GLU A 214 13.24 13.93 15.79
C GLU A 214 11.83 14.52 15.70
N GLY A 215 10.80 13.69 15.93
CA GLY A 215 9.41 14.15 16.01
C GLY A 215 8.57 13.82 14.78
N PHE A 216 9.08 12.96 13.89
CA PHE A 216 8.33 12.33 12.81
C PHE A 216 7.81 10.95 13.25
N ARG A 217 6.84 10.43 12.53
CA ARG A 217 6.38 9.05 12.75
C ARG A 217 7.06 8.08 11.79
N GLU A 218 7.00 8.35 10.50
CA GLU A 218 7.65 7.56 9.45
C GLU A 218 7.95 8.48 8.24
N PRO A 219 9.04 9.26 8.30
CA PRO A 219 9.42 10.12 7.19
C PRO A 219 9.93 9.26 6.03
N ASN A 220 9.32 9.35 4.85
CA ASN A 220 9.74 8.62 3.66
C ASN A 220 10.30 9.55 2.58
N GLY A 221 9.69 10.69 2.31
CA GLY A 221 10.06 11.62 1.26
C GLY A 221 10.64 12.94 1.77
N LEU A 222 11.62 13.46 1.05
CA LEU A 222 12.28 14.73 1.37
C LEU A 222 12.44 15.59 0.12
N VAL A 223 12.11 16.88 0.21
CA VAL A 223 12.51 17.86 -0.82
C VAL A 223 13.06 19.14 -0.17
N LEU A 224 14.26 19.53 -0.57
CA LEU A 224 14.81 20.85 -0.28
C LEU A 224 14.17 21.87 -1.21
N LEU A 225 13.52 22.88 -0.65
CA LEU A 225 12.89 23.93 -1.44
C LEU A 225 13.97 24.81 -2.15
N PRO A 226 13.66 25.36 -3.33
CA PRO A 226 14.54 26.34 -3.98
C PRO A 226 14.81 27.54 -3.07
N GLU A 227 16.02 28.11 -3.15
CA GLU A 227 16.46 29.24 -2.32
C GLU A 227 15.45 30.39 -2.29
N GLY A 228 14.97 30.83 -3.46
CA GLY A 228 13.99 31.92 -3.53
C GLY A 228 12.62 31.59 -2.91
N VAL A 229 12.28 30.33 -2.70
CA VAL A 229 11.07 29.90 -1.96
C VAL A 229 11.37 29.85 -0.48
N ARG A 230 12.52 29.29 -0.06
CA ARG A 230 12.96 29.25 1.34
C ARG A 230 13.02 30.65 1.99
N ASP A 231 13.38 31.66 1.21
CA ASP A 231 13.42 33.05 1.66
C ASP A 231 12.02 33.61 2.02
N THR A 232 10.95 32.96 1.59
CA THR A 232 9.56 33.41 1.79
C THR A 232 8.77 32.60 2.79
N VAL A 233 9.28 31.44 3.20
CA VAL A 233 8.64 30.52 4.16
C VAL A 233 9.54 30.28 5.38
N ALA A 234 9.02 29.67 6.44
CA ALA A 234 9.74 29.49 7.69
C ALA A 234 10.47 28.12 7.80
N TYR A 235 10.64 27.40 6.68
CA TYR A 235 11.26 26.06 6.64
C TYR A 235 12.06 25.87 5.35
N ASP A 236 12.99 24.92 5.38
CA ASP A 236 13.91 24.65 4.27
C ASP A 236 13.51 23.41 3.48
N VAL A 237 13.03 22.39 4.19
CA VAL A 237 12.71 21.06 3.65
C VAL A 237 11.25 20.75 3.90
N VAL A 238 10.57 20.18 2.89
CA VAL A 238 9.28 19.53 3.09
C VAL A 238 9.52 18.03 3.23
N VAL A 239 8.97 17.46 4.28
CA VAL A 239 9.05 16.04 4.64
C VAL A 239 7.67 15.41 4.45
N ALA A 240 7.62 14.30 3.73
CA ALA A 240 6.45 13.44 3.71
C ALA A 240 6.50 12.50 4.92
N ASP A 241 5.68 12.77 5.93
CA ASP A 241 5.56 11.93 7.14
C ASP A 241 4.36 10.98 6.97
N THR A 242 4.67 9.82 6.41
CA THR A 242 3.71 8.90 5.80
C THR A 242 2.65 8.40 6.78
N VAL A 243 3.07 7.83 7.91
CA VAL A 243 2.16 7.26 8.92
C VAL A 243 1.48 8.37 9.74
N ALA A 244 2.06 9.57 9.78
CA ALA A 244 1.39 10.73 10.35
C ALA A 244 0.32 11.32 9.43
N HIS A 245 0.24 10.90 8.17
CA HIS A 245 -0.62 11.49 7.13
C HIS A 245 -0.44 13.01 7.02
N GLN A 246 0.83 13.47 7.04
CA GLN A 246 1.17 14.88 7.07
C GLN A 246 2.32 15.24 6.13
N LEU A 247 2.31 16.48 5.65
CA LEU A 247 3.50 17.17 5.19
C LEU A 247 4.05 18.00 6.35
N VAL A 248 5.34 17.92 6.60
CA VAL A 248 6.00 18.62 7.70
C VAL A 248 7.12 19.50 7.13
N GLY A 249 7.15 20.77 7.54
CA GLY A 249 8.23 21.70 7.24
C GLY A 249 9.35 21.55 8.26
N LEU A 250 10.56 21.24 7.79
CA LEU A 250 11.77 21.14 8.62
C LEU A 250 12.67 22.34 8.35
N ARG A 251 13.05 23.07 9.40
CA ARG A 251 14.04 24.13 9.36
C ARG A 251 15.41 23.56 9.76
N LEU A 252 16.40 23.76 8.90
CA LEU A 252 17.74 23.15 9.09
C LEU A 252 18.56 23.85 10.16
N ASP A 253 18.35 25.14 10.41
CA ASP A 253 19.18 25.93 11.34
C ASP A 253 19.02 25.49 12.80
N ASP A 254 17.81 25.15 13.23
CA ASP A 254 17.50 24.82 14.63
C ASP A 254 16.75 23.48 14.78
N GLY A 255 16.46 22.82 13.67
CA GLY A 255 15.75 21.54 13.65
C GLY A 255 14.26 21.62 13.96
N ALA A 256 13.67 22.82 13.95
CA ALA A 256 12.24 22.98 14.18
C ALA A 256 11.43 22.32 13.06
N ALA A 257 10.46 21.51 13.47
CA ALA A 257 9.53 20.80 12.57
C ALA A 257 8.10 21.25 12.86
N GLU A 258 7.34 21.60 11.82
CA GLU A 258 5.95 22.04 11.96
C GLU A 258 5.06 21.40 10.89
N PRO A 259 3.82 20.97 11.21
CA PRO A 259 2.88 20.47 10.22
C PRO A 259 2.51 21.55 9.20
N LEU A 260 2.62 21.25 7.91
CA LEU A 260 2.26 22.12 6.80
C LEU A 260 0.88 21.79 6.23
N ALA A 261 0.58 20.51 6.12
CA ALA A 261 -0.68 19.98 5.61
C ALA A 261 -0.96 18.62 6.23
N GLY A 262 -2.25 18.25 6.32
CA GLY A 262 -2.70 17.05 7.00
C GLY A 262 -3.02 17.29 8.47
N ASP A 263 -4.10 16.69 8.96
CA ASP A 263 -4.58 16.82 10.34
C ASP A 263 -4.18 15.63 11.23
N GLY A 264 -3.33 14.75 10.72
CA GLY A 264 -2.89 13.52 11.40
C GLY A 264 -3.88 12.36 11.31
N ARG A 265 -4.94 12.53 10.51
CA ARG A 265 -5.94 11.48 10.22
C ARG A 265 -5.81 11.05 8.77
N GLN A 266 -6.01 9.76 8.52
CA GLN A 266 -6.13 9.27 7.17
C GLN A 266 -7.31 9.92 6.44
N TRP A 267 -7.17 10.23 5.15
CA TRP A 267 -8.18 10.91 4.34
C TRP A 267 -9.58 10.27 4.42
N MET A 268 -9.67 8.95 4.47
CA MET A 268 -10.96 8.24 4.60
C MET A 268 -11.67 8.49 5.94
N GLN A 269 -10.94 8.95 6.95
CA GLN A 269 -11.46 9.27 8.30
C GLN A 269 -11.66 10.77 8.49
N GLY A 270 -11.12 11.60 7.59
CA GLY A 270 -11.15 13.05 7.62
C GLY A 270 -12.15 13.66 6.64
N ASP A 271 -12.11 14.97 6.47
CA ASP A 271 -13.02 15.72 5.59
C ASP A 271 -12.54 15.81 4.12
N GLY A 272 -11.37 15.22 3.79
CA GLY A 272 -10.78 15.23 2.47
C GLY A 272 -10.20 16.58 2.01
N THR A 273 -10.34 17.64 2.81
CA THR A 273 -9.73 18.96 2.53
C THR A 273 -8.54 19.24 3.43
N THR A 274 -8.52 18.70 4.63
CA THR A 274 -7.45 18.84 5.62
C THR A 274 -6.69 17.55 5.89
N SER A 275 -7.28 16.40 5.59
CA SER A 275 -6.67 15.09 5.81
C SER A 275 -5.91 14.61 4.58
N LEU A 276 -4.75 14.00 4.77
CA LEU A 276 -3.94 13.33 3.75
C LEU A 276 -4.04 11.81 3.93
N SER A 277 -3.52 11.05 2.97
CA SER A 277 -3.48 9.60 3.07
C SER A 277 -2.11 9.08 2.65
N SER A 278 -1.25 8.88 3.62
CA SER A 278 0.12 8.35 3.46
C SER A 278 0.88 9.04 2.32
N PRO A 279 1.22 10.35 2.46
CA PRO A 279 2.15 10.99 1.55
C PRO A 279 3.49 10.22 1.63
N TRP A 280 3.95 9.68 0.49
CA TRP A 280 5.15 8.84 0.47
C TRP A 280 6.37 9.60 0.02
N ASP A 281 6.23 10.45 -1.01
CA ASP A 281 7.33 11.26 -1.51
C ASP A 281 6.88 12.67 -1.89
N VAL A 282 7.84 13.56 -1.97
CA VAL A 282 7.67 14.97 -2.34
C VAL A 282 8.76 15.42 -3.30
N ALA A 283 8.38 16.18 -4.33
CA ALA A 283 9.32 16.73 -5.31
C ALA A 283 8.93 18.14 -5.73
N TRP A 284 9.91 19.02 -5.95
CA TRP A 284 9.68 20.35 -6.49
C TRP A 284 9.62 20.32 -8.01
N TRP A 285 8.44 20.55 -8.58
CA TRP A 285 8.25 20.60 -10.02
C TRP A 285 7.20 21.64 -10.42
N ARG A 286 7.45 22.36 -11.52
CA ARG A 286 6.56 23.41 -12.06
C ARG A 286 6.08 24.42 -11.00
N GLY A 287 6.97 24.82 -10.06
CA GLY A 287 6.69 25.84 -9.05
C GLY A 287 5.85 25.39 -7.87
N ARG A 288 5.66 24.10 -7.66
CA ARG A 288 4.90 23.47 -6.58
C ARG A 288 5.65 22.29 -5.98
N VAL A 289 5.32 21.93 -4.77
CA VAL A 289 5.69 20.63 -4.20
C VAL A 289 4.67 19.61 -4.67
N TRP A 290 5.08 18.67 -5.50
CA TRP A 290 4.27 17.51 -5.88
C TRP A 290 4.40 16.44 -4.83
N VAL A 291 3.30 15.74 -4.53
CA VAL A 291 3.18 14.76 -3.45
C VAL A 291 2.67 13.45 -4.02
N ALA A 292 3.42 12.39 -3.85
CA ALA A 292 2.96 11.03 -4.12
C ALA A 292 2.08 10.57 -2.96
N MET A 293 0.76 10.57 -3.17
CA MET A 293 -0.23 10.21 -2.15
C MET A 293 -0.56 8.71 -2.26
N ALA A 294 0.33 7.88 -1.70
CA ALA A 294 0.28 6.43 -1.86
C ALA A 294 -1.04 5.82 -1.34
N GLY A 295 -1.54 6.28 -0.20
CA GLY A 295 -2.72 5.70 0.46
C GLY A 295 -4.05 5.88 -0.27
N ILE A 296 -4.11 6.69 -1.32
CA ILE A 296 -5.31 6.87 -2.17
C ILE A 296 -4.98 6.92 -3.66
N HIS A 297 -3.81 6.41 -4.06
CA HIS A 297 -3.44 6.22 -5.46
C HIS A 297 -3.52 7.50 -6.31
N GLN A 298 -3.04 8.64 -5.75
CA GLN A 298 -3.13 9.95 -6.38
C GLN A 298 -1.81 10.72 -6.32
N LEU A 299 -1.69 11.77 -7.16
CA LEU A 299 -0.71 12.81 -6.99
C LEU A 299 -1.42 14.11 -6.60
N TRP A 300 -0.87 14.76 -5.58
CA TRP A 300 -1.35 16.06 -5.09
C TRP A 300 -0.27 17.11 -5.26
N THR A 301 -0.62 18.38 -5.10
CA THR A 301 0.35 19.47 -4.98
C THR A 301 0.14 20.25 -3.70
N TYR A 302 1.25 20.76 -3.16
CA TYR A 302 1.27 21.70 -2.05
C TYR A 302 1.94 22.99 -2.52
N ASP A 303 1.29 24.14 -2.24
CA ASP A 303 1.84 25.46 -2.51
C ASP A 303 2.43 26.06 -1.23
N PRO A 304 3.76 26.19 -1.12
CA PRO A 304 4.39 26.78 0.06
C PRO A 304 3.97 28.23 0.35
N ALA A 305 3.57 28.99 -0.67
CA ALA A 305 3.20 30.41 -0.49
C ALA A 305 1.82 30.59 0.14
N THR A 306 0.90 29.66 -0.07
CA THR A 306 -0.49 29.74 0.39
C THR A 306 -0.86 28.69 1.43
N GLY A 307 -0.05 27.63 1.55
CA GLY A 307 -0.36 26.45 2.39
C GLY A 307 -1.48 25.57 1.83
N THR A 308 -1.87 25.75 0.57
CA THR A 308 -2.97 24.98 -0.02
C THR A 308 -2.50 23.65 -0.62
N VAL A 309 -3.33 22.62 -0.50
CA VAL A 309 -3.16 21.31 -1.16
C VAL A 309 -4.26 21.09 -2.19
N GLU A 310 -3.91 20.48 -3.31
CA GLU A 310 -4.83 20.22 -4.42
C GLU A 310 -4.57 18.84 -5.03
N VAL A 311 -5.63 18.09 -5.36
CA VAL A 311 -5.54 16.86 -6.17
C VAL A 311 -5.24 17.25 -7.61
N VAL A 312 -4.21 16.67 -8.20
CA VAL A 312 -3.82 17.00 -9.59
C VAL A 312 -3.84 15.81 -10.53
N ALA A 313 -3.65 14.60 -10.03
CA ALA A 313 -3.68 13.40 -10.86
C ALA A 313 -4.18 12.18 -10.08
N GLY A 314 -4.75 11.25 -10.82
CA GLY A 314 -5.22 9.98 -10.29
C GLY A 314 -6.67 10.01 -9.84
N THR A 315 -7.27 8.85 -9.91
CA THR A 315 -8.54 8.52 -9.25
C THR A 315 -8.20 7.86 -7.90
N THR A 316 -9.19 7.54 -7.10
CA THR A 316 -8.96 6.76 -5.87
C THR A 316 -8.89 5.25 -6.13
N ASN A 317 -8.89 4.81 -7.39
CA ASN A 317 -8.82 3.40 -7.75
C ASN A 317 -7.37 2.96 -7.94
N GLU A 318 -7.04 1.79 -7.44
CA GLU A 318 -5.75 1.15 -7.65
C GLU A 318 -5.68 0.53 -9.04
N GLY A 319 -4.62 0.82 -9.80
CA GLY A 319 -4.45 0.25 -11.14
C GLY A 319 -3.32 0.88 -11.94
N LEU A 320 -3.16 0.39 -13.17
CA LEU A 320 -2.18 0.87 -14.13
C LEU A 320 -2.94 1.35 -15.39
N VAL A 321 -3.42 2.60 -15.36
CA VAL A 321 -4.15 3.21 -16.49
C VAL A 321 -3.51 4.53 -16.85
N ASP A 322 -3.15 4.69 -18.13
CA ASP A 322 -2.57 5.90 -18.71
C ASP A 322 -3.67 6.86 -19.20
N GLY A 323 -3.29 8.11 -19.45
CA GLY A 323 -4.16 9.13 -20.02
C GLY A 323 -4.06 10.50 -19.33
N PRO A 324 -5.09 11.36 -19.48
CA PRO A 324 -5.15 12.65 -18.80
C PRO A 324 -4.98 12.49 -17.28
N LEU A 325 -4.33 13.46 -16.64
CA LEU A 325 -3.96 13.35 -15.22
C LEU A 325 -5.11 12.88 -14.32
N ILE A 326 -6.31 13.44 -14.50
CA ILE A 326 -7.45 13.18 -13.62
C ILE A 326 -8.11 11.80 -13.87
N ASP A 327 -7.86 11.19 -15.02
CA ASP A 327 -8.42 9.89 -15.41
C ASP A 327 -7.42 8.74 -15.22
N ALA A 328 -6.14 9.05 -15.01
CA ALA A 328 -5.09 8.06 -14.78
C ALA A 328 -5.33 7.29 -13.47
N TRP A 329 -4.91 6.02 -13.43
CA TRP A 329 -4.90 5.21 -12.21
C TRP A 329 -3.47 4.90 -11.82
N PHE A 330 -3.19 5.01 -10.55
CA PHE A 330 -1.90 4.64 -9.95
C PHE A 330 -2.08 3.47 -8.97
N ALA A 331 -0.96 2.84 -8.62
CA ALA A 331 -0.91 1.75 -7.66
C ALA A 331 0.13 2.05 -6.57
N GLN A 332 -0.22 2.96 -5.66
CA GLN A 332 0.61 3.43 -4.54
C GLN A 332 1.87 4.19 -5.00
N PRO A 333 1.75 5.30 -5.75
CA PRO A 333 2.92 6.05 -6.23
C PRO A 333 3.86 6.40 -5.07
N SER A 334 5.15 6.08 -5.21
CA SER A 334 6.11 6.12 -4.10
C SER A 334 7.31 7.04 -4.32
N ARG A 335 7.64 7.40 -5.57
CA ARG A 335 8.78 8.27 -5.87
C ARG A 335 8.50 9.19 -7.02
N LEU A 336 8.96 10.44 -6.88
CA LEU A 336 8.88 11.48 -7.89
C LEU A 336 10.29 11.99 -8.23
N ALA A 337 10.65 12.02 -9.51
CA ALA A 337 11.95 12.49 -9.97
C ALA A 337 11.78 13.48 -11.12
N PRO A 338 11.86 14.80 -10.87
CA PRO A 338 11.75 15.84 -11.90
C PRO A 338 12.93 15.83 -12.87
N ASP A 339 12.62 15.98 -14.17
CA ASP A 339 13.59 16.15 -15.26
C ASP A 339 13.07 17.19 -16.26
N GLY A 340 13.35 18.46 -16.01
CA GLY A 340 12.82 19.56 -16.82
C GLY A 340 11.29 19.54 -16.89
N GLU A 341 10.77 19.28 -18.08
CA GLU A 341 9.30 19.23 -18.33
C GLU A 341 8.69 17.84 -18.06
N VAL A 342 9.50 16.85 -17.71
CA VAL A 342 9.06 15.49 -17.38
C VAL A 342 9.08 15.29 -15.86
N LEU A 343 8.08 14.62 -15.34
CA LEU A 343 8.08 14.10 -13.97
C LEU A 343 8.03 12.57 -14.03
N TRP A 344 9.14 11.94 -13.68
CA TRP A 344 9.20 10.48 -13.55
C TRP A 344 8.60 10.04 -12.21
N LEU A 345 7.96 8.88 -12.20
CA LEU A 345 7.39 8.31 -10.99
C LEU A 345 7.53 6.78 -10.95
N ALA A 346 7.76 6.25 -9.75
CA ALA A 346 7.69 4.84 -9.44
C ALA A 346 6.29 4.52 -8.92
N ASP A 347 5.72 3.41 -9.43
CA ASP A 347 4.39 2.94 -9.10
C ASP A 347 4.50 1.46 -8.63
N PRO A 348 4.89 1.22 -7.35
CA PRO A 348 5.46 -0.05 -6.91
C PRO A 348 4.48 -1.22 -6.93
N GLU A 349 3.21 -1.02 -6.60
CA GLU A 349 2.24 -2.12 -6.61
C GLU A 349 1.92 -2.64 -8.02
N ALA A 350 2.16 -1.79 -9.05
CA ALA A 350 2.13 -2.19 -10.45
C ALA A 350 3.52 -2.55 -11.00
N SER A 351 4.57 -2.54 -10.15
CA SER A 351 5.96 -2.76 -10.55
C SER A 351 6.37 -1.91 -11.76
N ALA A 352 5.98 -0.63 -11.77
CA ALA A 352 6.06 0.23 -12.94
C ALA A 352 6.98 1.44 -12.77
N LEU A 353 7.60 1.84 -13.90
CA LEU A 353 8.15 3.18 -14.14
C LEU A 353 7.18 3.92 -15.03
N ARG A 354 6.72 5.09 -14.57
CA ARG A 354 5.80 5.94 -15.32
C ARG A 354 6.34 7.35 -15.44
N ARG A 355 5.72 8.17 -16.26
CA ARG A 355 6.08 9.60 -16.42
C ARG A 355 4.85 10.45 -16.65
N ILE A 356 4.95 11.72 -16.23
CA ILE A 356 4.02 12.78 -16.62
C ILE A 356 4.73 13.64 -17.66
N VAL A 357 4.11 13.80 -18.82
CA VAL A 357 4.60 14.59 -19.96
C VAL A 357 3.49 15.43 -20.55
N GLU A 358 3.87 16.46 -21.30
CA GLU A 358 2.91 17.27 -22.04
C GLU A 358 2.68 16.68 -23.44
N ARG A 359 1.41 16.48 -23.82
CA ARG A 359 0.96 16.09 -25.15
C ARG A 359 -0.16 17.03 -25.61
N ASP A 360 0.03 17.65 -26.74
CA ASP A 360 -0.96 18.59 -27.33
C ASP A 360 -1.41 19.71 -26.37
N GLY A 361 -0.53 20.13 -25.44
CA GLY A 361 -0.80 21.19 -24.46
C GLY A 361 -1.47 20.71 -23.17
N GLU A 362 -1.65 19.40 -22.98
CA GLU A 362 -2.19 18.78 -21.77
C GLU A 362 -1.18 17.83 -21.14
N LEU A 363 -1.16 17.77 -19.80
CA LEU A 363 -0.36 16.80 -19.08
C LEU A 363 -1.04 15.44 -19.06
N VAL A 364 -0.28 14.40 -19.43
CA VAL A 364 -0.75 13.01 -19.44
C VAL A 364 0.22 12.12 -18.69
N VAL A 365 -0.31 11.03 -18.13
CA VAL A 365 0.46 9.93 -17.55
C VAL A 365 0.72 8.88 -18.62
N GLU A 366 1.98 8.45 -18.73
CA GLU A 366 2.40 7.37 -19.62
C GLU A 366 3.17 6.31 -18.82
N THR A 367 2.85 5.04 -19.01
CA THR A 367 3.63 3.92 -18.50
C THR A 367 4.80 3.64 -19.44
N VAL A 368 6.00 3.51 -18.88
CA VAL A 368 7.24 3.22 -19.61
C VAL A 368 7.66 1.77 -19.41
N VAL A 369 7.66 1.30 -18.15
CA VAL A 369 7.88 -0.11 -17.78
C VAL A 369 6.75 -0.52 -16.88
N GLY A 370 6.12 -1.67 -17.14
CA GLY A 370 5.04 -2.22 -16.32
C GLY A 370 3.96 -2.87 -17.17
N GLN A 371 3.41 -3.99 -16.69
CA GLN A 371 2.43 -4.80 -17.43
C GLN A 371 1.11 -4.99 -16.66
N GLY A 372 1.03 -4.55 -15.40
CA GLY A 372 -0.18 -4.66 -14.59
C GLY A 372 0.12 -4.87 -13.10
N LEU A 373 -0.94 -4.97 -12.29
CA LEU A 373 -0.85 -5.08 -10.82
C LEU A 373 -0.22 -6.39 -10.32
N PHE A 374 -0.07 -7.40 -11.15
CA PHE A 374 0.29 -8.75 -10.71
C PHE A 374 1.41 -9.38 -11.52
N ASP A 375 1.93 -8.67 -12.51
CA ASP A 375 3.03 -9.11 -13.37
C ASP A 375 4.29 -8.33 -12.98
N PHE A 376 5.31 -9.06 -12.55
CA PHE A 376 6.57 -8.49 -12.08
C PHE A 376 7.71 -9.48 -12.30
N GLY A 377 8.95 -9.01 -12.17
CA GLY A 377 10.09 -9.89 -12.34
C GLY A 377 11.42 -9.16 -12.35
N PHE A 378 12.44 -9.83 -12.86
CA PHE A 378 13.78 -9.30 -12.98
C PHE A 378 14.32 -9.52 -14.39
N VAL A 379 13.79 -8.77 -15.37
CA VAL A 379 14.10 -8.90 -16.80
C VAL A 379 14.62 -7.59 -17.35
N ASP A 380 15.78 -7.62 -18.02
CA ASP A 380 16.34 -6.53 -18.81
C ASP A 380 15.88 -6.62 -20.27
N GLY A 381 15.99 -5.53 -21.04
CA GLY A 381 15.67 -5.46 -22.44
C GLY A 381 14.77 -4.29 -22.82
N PRO A 382 14.01 -4.39 -23.93
CA PRO A 382 13.06 -3.36 -24.33
C PRO A 382 12.10 -3.01 -23.19
N ALA A 383 11.76 -1.74 -23.04
CA ALA A 383 11.01 -1.24 -21.89
C ALA A 383 9.62 -1.91 -21.74
N ASP A 384 8.98 -2.26 -22.86
CA ASP A 384 7.69 -2.96 -22.91
C ASP A 384 7.77 -4.46 -22.58
N GLU A 385 9.00 -5.04 -22.58
CA GLU A 385 9.26 -6.45 -22.19
C GLU A 385 9.95 -6.56 -20.83
N ALA A 386 10.60 -5.48 -20.36
CA ALA A 386 11.31 -5.45 -19.10
C ALA A 386 10.36 -5.62 -17.91
N LEU A 387 10.87 -6.25 -16.84
CA LEU A 387 10.12 -6.45 -15.59
C LEU A 387 10.92 -5.90 -14.40
N LEU A 388 10.20 -5.21 -13.53
CA LEU A 388 10.63 -4.73 -12.22
C LEU A 388 9.89 -5.49 -11.11
N GLN A 389 10.29 -5.30 -9.86
CA GLN A 389 9.57 -5.83 -8.71
C GLN A 389 9.54 -4.79 -7.58
N HIS A 390 8.40 -4.14 -7.40
CA HIS A 390 8.11 -3.17 -6.35
C HIS A 390 9.18 -2.05 -6.24
N PRO A 391 9.43 -1.26 -7.30
CA PRO A 391 10.44 -0.20 -7.28
C PRO A 391 10.00 0.97 -6.39
N LEU A 392 10.86 1.41 -5.45
CA LEU A 392 10.56 2.50 -4.52
C LEU A 392 11.35 3.78 -4.79
N GLY A 393 12.43 3.75 -5.56
CA GLY A 393 13.31 4.88 -5.74
C GLY A 393 13.65 5.19 -7.19
N LEU A 394 13.79 6.48 -7.51
CA LEU A 394 14.21 6.97 -8.83
C LEU A 394 15.24 8.09 -8.69
N ALA A 395 16.15 8.19 -9.67
CA ALA A 395 16.99 9.35 -9.87
C ALA A 395 17.28 9.55 -11.35
N VAL A 396 17.19 10.79 -11.84
CA VAL A 396 17.61 11.13 -13.20
C VAL A 396 19.12 11.28 -13.23
N LEU A 397 19.78 10.53 -14.11
CA LEU A 397 21.23 10.53 -14.28
C LEU A 397 21.68 11.70 -15.18
N PRO A 398 22.95 12.11 -15.11
CA PRO A 398 23.45 13.25 -15.89
C PRO A 398 23.36 13.09 -17.43
N ASP A 399 23.23 11.87 -17.93
CA ASP A 399 23.03 11.54 -19.33
C ASP A 399 21.57 11.50 -19.78
N GLY A 400 20.63 11.81 -18.87
CA GLY A 400 19.19 11.80 -19.11
C GLY A 400 18.54 10.43 -18.97
N SER A 401 19.28 9.38 -18.63
CA SER A 401 18.68 8.10 -18.26
C SER A 401 18.15 8.12 -16.83
N VAL A 402 17.30 7.16 -16.48
CA VAL A 402 16.65 7.07 -15.17
C VAL A 402 17.17 5.84 -14.42
N ALA A 403 17.83 6.07 -13.29
CA ALA A 403 18.15 5.00 -12.35
C ALA A 403 16.92 4.66 -11.52
N ILE A 404 16.68 3.36 -11.30
CA ILE A 404 15.52 2.80 -10.61
C ILE A 404 16.03 1.93 -9.48
N ALA A 405 15.63 2.22 -8.24
CA ALA A 405 15.79 1.30 -7.13
C ALA A 405 14.70 0.22 -7.23
N ASP A 406 15.07 -0.90 -7.80
CA ASP A 406 14.23 -2.07 -8.02
C ASP A 406 14.24 -2.92 -6.73
N THR A 407 13.47 -2.46 -5.76
CA THR A 407 13.59 -2.74 -4.33
C THR A 407 13.55 -4.23 -4.01
N TYR A 408 12.53 -4.93 -4.49
CA TYR A 408 12.36 -6.34 -4.21
C TYR A 408 13.23 -7.26 -5.08
N ASN A 409 13.86 -6.72 -6.13
CA ASN A 409 14.94 -7.41 -6.84
C ASN A 409 16.32 -7.16 -6.21
N GLY A 410 16.42 -6.32 -5.18
CA GLY A 410 17.69 -5.95 -4.55
C GLY A 410 18.67 -5.36 -5.56
N ALA A 411 18.18 -4.52 -6.50
CA ALA A 411 18.94 -4.06 -7.65
C ALA A 411 18.79 -2.57 -7.92
N VAL A 412 19.78 -1.98 -8.59
CA VAL A 412 19.62 -0.70 -9.29
C VAL A 412 19.55 -0.99 -10.78
N ARG A 413 18.45 -0.56 -11.40
CA ARG A 413 18.21 -0.66 -12.83
C ARG A 413 18.42 0.71 -13.48
N ARG A 414 18.54 0.72 -14.80
CA ARG A 414 18.65 1.93 -15.62
C ARG A 414 17.74 1.82 -16.83
N TYR A 415 16.83 2.76 -16.96
CA TYR A 415 16.08 2.97 -18.19
C TYR A 415 16.77 4.07 -19.02
N ASP A 416 17.04 3.79 -20.28
CA ASP A 416 17.60 4.75 -21.24
C ASP A 416 16.52 5.20 -22.24
N PRO A 417 16.03 6.46 -22.16
CA PRO A 417 15.01 6.95 -23.09
C PRO A 417 15.46 7.04 -24.55
N ALA A 418 16.78 7.03 -24.81
CA ALA A 418 17.30 7.11 -26.18
C ALA A 418 17.24 5.77 -26.92
N THR A 419 17.34 4.67 -26.20
CA THR A 419 17.27 3.31 -26.76
C THR A 419 15.96 2.59 -26.43
N ASP A 420 15.18 3.13 -25.47
CA ASP A 420 13.97 2.53 -24.92
C ASP A 420 14.23 1.14 -24.29
N GLU A 421 15.37 1.03 -23.58
CA GLU A 421 15.83 -0.21 -22.98
C GLU A 421 16.06 -0.07 -21.47
N VAL A 422 15.82 -1.15 -20.74
CA VAL A 422 16.17 -1.33 -19.33
C VAL A 422 17.39 -2.23 -19.21
N SER A 423 18.33 -1.83 -18.37
CA SER A 423 19.54 -2.59 -18.03
C SER A 423 19.76 -2.59 -16.51
N THR A 424 20.59 -3.50 -16.02
CA THR A 424 20.93 -3.61 -14.60
C THR A 424 22.32 -3.03 -14.31
N LEU A 425 22.40 -2.09 -13.36
CA LEU A 425 23.66 -1.50 -12.90
C LEU A 425 24.30 -2.29 -11.75
N ALA A 426 23.51 -2.71 -10.77
CA ALA A 426 23.98 -3.42 -9.59
C ALA A 426 22.92 -4.38 -9.05
N THR A 427 23.36 -5.42 -8.33
CA THR A 427 22.51 -6.41 -7.65
C THR A 427 23.06 -6.71 -6.25
N GLY A 428 22.29 -7.46 -5.45
CA GLY A 428 22.69 -7.87 -4.10
C GLY A 428 22.61 -6.75 -3.07
N LEU A 429 21.75 -5.76 -3.33
CA LEU A 429 21.46 -4.67 -2.40
C LEU A 429 20.30 -5.07 -1.46
N ALA A 430 20.33 -4.51 -0.25
CA ALA A 430 19.36 -4.82 0.78
C ALA A 430 18.15 -3.88 0.73
N GLU A 431 17.14 -4.22 -0.08
CA GLU A 431 15.95 -3.41 -0.37
C GLU A 431 16.31 -1.95 -0.68
N PRO A 432 16.93 -1.66 -1.85
CA PRO A 432 17.21 -0.28 -2.24
C PRO A 432 15.90 0.50 -2.36
N SER A 433 15.76 1.60 -1.60
CA SER A 433 14.52 2.39 -1.50
C SER A 433 14.66 3.81 -2.03
N GLY A 434 15.86 4.38 -2.00
CA GLY A 434 16.15 5.72 -2.44
C GLY A 434 17.44 5.81 -3.22
N LEU A 435 17.50 6.76 -4.15
CA LEU A 435 18.67 7.02 -4.99
C LEU A 435 19.03 8.51 -4.97
N LEU A 436 20.32 8.83 -4.81
CA LEU A 436 20.85 10.18 -4.88
C LEU A 436 22.05 10.21 -5.81
N VAL A 437 21.98 11.00 -6.88
CA VAL A 437 23.12 11.17 -7.82
C VAL A 437 24.26 11.90 -7.14
N ASP A 438 25.47 11.35 -7.21
CA ASP A 438 26.69 11.86 -6.62
C ASP A 438 27.85 11.75 -7.62
N GLY A 439 27.90 12.70 -8.57
CA GLY A 439 28.86 12.70 -9.65
C GLY A 439 28.68 11.54 -10.64
N ASP A 440 29.65 10.67 -10.74
CA ASP A 440 29.65 9.45 -11.57
C ASP A 440 29.14 8.20 -10.80
N THR A 441 28.60 8.41 -9.61
CA THR A 441 28.00 7.37 -8.77
C THR A 441 26.56 7.72 -8.41
N VAL A 442 25.80 6.70 -8.02
CA VAL A 442 24.51 6.83 -7.32
C VAL A 442 24.70 6.35 -5.90
N LEU A 443 24.36 7.18 -4.95
CA LEU A 443 24.25 6.80 -3.54
C LEU A 443 22.89 6.13 -3.34
N VAL A 444 22.94 4.85 -3.04
CA VAL A 444 21.76 3.99 -2.87
C VAL A 444 21.43 3.89 -1.39
N VAL A 445 20.21 4.19 -1.02
CA VAL A 445 19.68 3.95 0.32
C VAL A 445 19.23 2.50 0.40
N GLU A 446 19.90 1.70 1.22
CA GLU A 446 19.54 0.30 1.48
C GLU A 446 18.71 0.23 2.77
N SER A 447 17.39 0.08 2.63
CA SER A 447 16.44 0.14 3.75
C SER A 447 16.71 -0.94 4.79
N THR A 448 16.72 -2.20 4.41
CA THR A 448 17.01 -3.34 5.31
C THR A 448 18.50 -3.52 5.57
N GLY A 449 19.35 -2.82 4.84
CA GLY A 449 20.80 -2.72 5.12
C GLY A 449 21.16 -1.64 6.14
N HIS A 450 20.22 -0.75 6.48
CA HIS A 450 20.40 0.37 7.41
C HIS A 450 21.61 1.26 7.07
N ARG A 451 21.87 1.47 5.77
CA ARG A 451 23.05 2.18 5.28
C ARG A 451 22.84 2.82 3.91
N LEU A 452 23.84 3.60 3.49
CA LEU A 452 23.95 4.11 2.15
C LEU A 452 25.16 3.48 1.45
N THR A 453 24.99 3.03 0.19
CA THR A 453 26.04 2.36 -0.61
C THR A 453 26.23 3.09 -1.95
N ARG A 454 27.47 3.21 -2.41
CA ARG A 454 27.78 3.83 -3.72
C ARG A 454 27.80 2.79 -4.82
N VAL A 455 27.09 3.06 -5.90
CA VAL A 455 27.08 2.30 -7.16
C VAL A 455 27.55 3.21 -8.29
N ALA A 456 28.56 2.80 -9.08
CA ALA A 456 29.01 3.57 -10.23
C ALA A 456 27.98 3.55 -11.37
N VAL A 457 27.68 4.70 -11.98
CA VAL A 457 26.72 4.82 -13.09
C VAL A 457 27.15 3.98 -14.31
N GLY A 458 28.45 3.79 -14.51
CA GLY A 458 29.00 2.95 -15.58
C GLY A 458 29.09 1.46 -15.24
N SER A 459 28.55 1.02 -14.09
CA SER A 459 28.50 -0.40 -13.73
C SER A 459 27.54 -1.20 -14.61
N SER A 460 27.77 -2.51 -14.68
CA SER A 460 26.89 -3.45 -15.37
C SER A 460 26.79 -4.73 -14.55
N ALA A 461 25.59 -5.21 -14.37
CA ALA A 461 25.26 -6.49 -13.78
C ALA A 461 24.20 -7.18 -14.67
N ALA A 462 23.88 -8.44 -14.38
CA ALA A 462 22.88 -9.17 -15.15
C ALA A 462 21.60 -9.35 -14.31
N ALA A 463 20.46 -9.09 -14.94
CA ALA A 463 19.16 -9.51 -14.42
C ALA A 463 19.06 -11.04 -14.44
N SER A 464 18.26 -11.61 -13.53
CA SER A 464 18.07 -13.08 -13.43
C SER A 464 17.25 -13.67 -14.57
N GLY A 465 16.48 -12.83 -15.29
CA GLY A 465 15.48 -13.27 -16.26
C GLY A 465 14.20 -13.86 -15.63
N ALA A 466 14.05 -13.75 -14.31
CA ALA A 466 12.86 -14.25 -13.63
C ALA A 466 11.62 -13.42 -13.97
N SER A 467 10.53 -14.12 -14.23
CA SER A 467 9.21 -13.54 -14.47
C SER A 467 8.20 -14.21 -13.53
N HIS A 468 7.36 -13.45 -12.92
CA HIS A 468 6.37 -13.89 -11.95
C HIS A 468 5.01 -13.27 -12.24
N THR A 469 3.98 -14.06 -11.99
CA THR A 469 2.60 -13.57 -11.87
C THR A 469 2.07 -14.00 -10.51
N THR A 470 1.45 -13.12 -9.76
CA THR A 470 0.95 -13.46 -8.42
C THR A 470 -0.05 -14.60 -8.49
N GLY A 471 0.29 -15.73 -7.85
CA GLY A 471 -0.51 -16.95 -7.82
C GLY A 471 -1.76 -16.81 -6.95
N ARG A 472 -2.81 -16.17 -7.48
CA ARG A 472 -4.13 -16.11 -6.83
C ARG A 472 -5.06 -17.15 -7.41
N PRO A 473 -6.06 -17.66 -6.63
CA PRO A 473 -7.05 -18.60 -7.17
C PRO A 473 -7.73 -18.00 -8.39
N THR A 474 -7.58 -18.65 -9.54
CA THR A 474 -8.26 -18.27 -10.78
C THR A 474 -9.73 -18.66 -10.70
N THR A 475 -10.62 -17.75 -11.09
CA THR A 475 -12.05 -18.01 -11.21
C THR A 475 -12.35 -18.50 -12.62
N ASP A 476 -12.79 -19.74 -12.77
CA ASP A 476 -13.23 -20.27 -14.07
C ASP A 476 -14.58 -19.63 -14.43
N VAL A 477 -14.60 -18.85 -15.51
CA VAL A 477 -15.78 -18.13 -15.99
C VAL A 477 -16.12 -18.57 -17.42
N ARG A 478 -17.40 -18.55 -17.78
CA ARG A 478 -17.79 -18.89 -19.16
C ARG A 478 -17.47 -17.75 -20.12
N GLY A 479 -17.19 -18.11 -21.37
CA GLY A 479 -17.12 -17.13 -22.47
C GLY A 479 -18.51 -16.53 -22.78
N GLY A 480 -18.55 -15.27 -23.22
CA GLY A 480 -19.80 -14.55 -23.49
C GLY A 480 -20.35 -13.85 -22.25
N GLU A 481 -21.65 -13.89 -22.04
CA GLU A 481 -22.31 -13.17 -20.97
C GLU A 481 -22.00 -13.73 -19.57
N VAL A 482 -21.51 -12.84 -18.69
CA VAL A 482 -21.24 -13.12 -17.26
C VAL A 482 -21.84 -11.99 -16.42
N GLU A 483 -22.50 -12.32 -15.34
CA GLU A 483 -23.01 -11.38 -14.37
C GLU A 483 -21.95 -11.09 -13.29
N LEU A 484 -21.51 -9.85 -13.18
CA LEU A 484 -20.71 -9.37 -12.05
C LEU A 484 -21.64 -8.76 -11.01
N VAL A 485 -21.54 -9.21 -9.76
CA VAL A 485 -22.33 -8.70 -8.63
C VAL A 485 -21.37 -8.31 -7.50
N VAL A 486 -21.39 -7.06 -7.11
CA VAL A 486 -20.73 -6.60 -5.90
C VAL A 486 -21.76 -6.57 -4.78
N ALA A 487 -21.66 -7.57 -3.89
CA ALA A 487 -22.62 -7.73 -2.78
C ALA A 487 -22.29 -6.74 -1.66
N PHE A 488 -23.19 -5.80 -1.43
CA PHE A 488 -23.08 -4.83 -0.34
C PHE A 488 -24.37 -4.81 0.48
N THR A 489 -24.23 -4.83 1.79
CA THR A 489 -25.33 -4.61 2.74
C THR A 489 -24.90 -3.53 3.71
N PRO A 490 -25.61 -2.39 3.78
CA PRO A 490 -25.29 -1.36 4.77
C PRO A 490 -25.25 -1.95 6.19
N PRO A 491 -24.32 -1.49 7.04
CA PRO A 491 -24.30 -1.89 8.45
C PRO A 491 -25.64 -1.64 9.16
N PRO A 492 -25.95 -2.36 10.24
CA PRO A 492 -27.16 -2.13 11.03
C PRO A 492 -27.25 -0.66 11.50
N GLY A 493 -28.40 -0.01 11.26
CA GLY A 493 -28.61 1.40 11.58
C GLY A 493 -28.13 2.38 10.51
N GLN A 494 -27.79 1.86 9.35
CA GLN A 494 -27.39 2.67 8.18
C GLN A 494 -28.20 2.29 6.94
N HIS A 495 -28.28 3.23 5.99
CA HIS A 495 -28.93 3.03 4.70
C HIS A 495 -28.07 3.65 3.57
N LEU A 496 -28.25 3.18 2.35
CA LEU A 496 -27.68 3.83 1.15
C LEU A 496 -28.32 5.20 0.99
N ASP A 497 -27.50 6.26 0.87
CA ASP A 497 -28.00 7.63 0.76
C ASP A 497 -27.81 8.17 -0.67
N GLU A 498 -28.91 8.36 -1.37
CA GLU A 498 -28.94 8.91 -2.74
C GLU A 498 -29.30 10.41 -2.78
N ARG A 499 -29.41 11.10 -1.64
CA ARG A 499 -29.83 12.52 -1.58
C ARG A 499 -28.88 13.47 -2.30
N TYR A 500 -27.62 13.12 -2.42
CA TYR A 500 -26.56 13.97 -3.01
C TYR A 500 -25.97 13.39 -4.29
N GLY A 501 -26.57 12.35 -4.84
CA GLY A 501 -26.12 11.65 -6.04
C GLY A 501 -26.21 10.13 -5.89
N PRO A 502 -25.74 9.36 -6.88
CA PRO A 502 -25.74 7.90 -6.78
C PRO A 502 -24.88 7.44 -5.59
N ALA A 503 -25.50 6.67 -4.70
CA ALA A 503 -24.82 6.11 -3.52
C ALA A 503 -23.82 4.98 -3.86
N THR A 504 -23.80 4.53 -5.11
CA THR A 504 -22.96 3.41 -5.55
C THR A 504 -22.26 3.70 -6.85
N ARG A 505 -21.07 3.14 -7.02
CA ARG A 505 -20.24 3.24 -8.23
C ARG A 505 -19.51 1.92 -8.45
N LEU A 506 -19.47 1.49 -9.71
CA LEU A 506 -18.73 0.33 -10.16
C LEU A 506 -17.89 0.69 -11.40
N VAL A 507 -16.60 0.40 -11.34
CA VAL A 507 -15.68 0.54 -12.47
C VAL A 507 -15.13 -0.84 -12.79
N VAL A 508 -15.12 -1.20 -14.07
CA VAL A 508 -14.58 -2.49 -14.52
C VAL A 508 -13.66 -2.27 -15.70
N THR A 509 -12.47 -2.82 -15.64
CA THR A 509 -11.52 -2.91 -16.76
C THR A 509 -10.94 -4.32 -16.83
N SER A 510 -10.08 -4.62 -17.80
CA SER A 510 -9.44 -5.94 -17.90
C SER A 510 -8.02 -5.87 -18.44
N THR A 511 -7.21 -6.85 -18.04
CA THR A 511 -5.90 -7.13 -18.62
C THR A 511 -5.89 -8.57 -19.13
N PRO A 512 -5.65 -8.85 -20.43
CA PRO A 512 -5.55 -7.83 -21.49
C PRO A 512 -6.91 -7.13 -21.78
N PRO A 513 -6.91 -5.92 -22.35
CA PRO A 513 -8.17 -5.21 -22.66
C PRO A 513 -9.12 -5.99 -23.57
N ALA A 514 -8.57 -6.83 -24.45
CA ALA A 514 -9.35 -7.69 -25.34
C ALA A 514 -10.18 -8.76 -24.61
N LEU A 515 -9.94 -9.02 -23.33
CA LEU A 515 -10.72 -9.98 -22.54
C LEU A 515 -12.18 -9.49 -22.38
N LEU A 516 -12.39 -8.18 -22.23
CA LEU A 516 -13.69 -7.58 -21.96
C LEU A 516 -14.24 -6.91 -23.24
N ARG A 517 -15.20 -7.55 -23.90
CA ARG A 517 -15.84 -7.02 -25.11
C ARG A 517 -16.93 -5.98 -24.80
N GLU A 518 -17.66 -6.17 -23.71
CA GLU A 518 -18.72 -5.26 -23.22
C GLU A 518 -18.71 -5.24 -21.69
N GLY A 519 -19.13 -4.10 -21.11
CA GLY A 519 -19.23 -3.90 -19.66
C GLY A 519 -18.03 -3.19 -19.05
N GLU A 520 -17.07 -2.73 -19.87
CA GLU A 520 -15.97 -1.88 -19.45
C GLU A 520 -16.45 -0.48 -19.04
N GLY A 521 -15.70 0.16 -18.14
CA GLY A 521 -15.88 1.56 -17.77
C GLY A 521 -16.60 1.76 -16.45
N ARG A 522 -17.07 3.00 -16.23
CA ARG A 522 -17.65 3.48 -14.98
C ARG A 522 -19.16 3.62 -15.09
N GLU A 523 -19.88 3.01 -14.17
CA GLU A 523 -21.35 3.11 -14.07
C GLU A 523 -21.79 3.20 -12.61
N THR A 524 -23.04 3.60 -12.40
CA THR A 524 -23.73 3.54 -11.12
C THR A 524 -24.32 2.14 -10.90
N GLY A 525 -24.52 1.74 -9.66
CA GLY A 525 -24.96 0.40 -9.29
C GLY A 525 -23.79 -0.49 -8.88
N LEU A 526 -24.11 -1.68 -8.42
CA LEU A 526 -23.14 -2.68 -7.95
C LEU A 526 -23.22 -3.99 -8.74
N ASP A 527 -24.13 -4.07 -9.71
CA ASP A 527 -24.29 -5.22 -10.60
C ASP A 527 -24.01 -4.80 -12.05
N ARG A 528 -23.29 -5.65 -12.79
CA ARG A 528 -22.96 -5.39 -14.18
C ARG A 528 -22.95 -6.65 -15.02
N ARG A 529 -23.52 -6.53 -16.24
CA ARG A 529 -23.37 -7.53 -17.28
C ARG A 529 -22.04 -7.29 -17.99
N LEU A 530 -21.20 -8.32 -18.04
CA LEU A 530 -19.96 -8.35 -18.79
C LEU A 530 -20.08 -9.30 -19.98
N VAL A 531 -19.32 -9.05 -21.05
CA VAL A 531 -19.16 -9.99 -22.17
C VAL A 531 -17.69 -10.30 -22.34
N LEU A 532 -17.29 -11.52 -21.96
CA LEU A 532 -15.90 -11.97 -22.02
C LEU A 532 -15.59 -12.65 -23.35
N ASP A 533 -14.41 -12.36 -23.90
CA ASP A 533 -13.93 -12.96 -25.14
C ASP A 533 -13.37 -14.38 -24.89
N PRO A 534 -14.02 -15.44 -25.39
CA PRO A 534 -13.52 -16.81 -25.20
C PRO A 534 -12.20 -17.09 -25.94
N ALA A 535 -11.78 -16.22 -26.86
CA ALA A 535 -10.53 -16.40 -27.60
C ALA A 535 -9.30 -15.92 -26.81
N VAL A 536 -9.48 -15.12 -25.76
CA VAL A 536 -8.37 -14.60 -24.93
C VAL A 536 -7.89 -15.65 -23.92
N GLY A 537 -8.80 -16.46 -23.40
CA GLY A 537 -8.46 -17.53 -22.44
C GLY A 537 -8.31 -17.01 -21.01
N ASP A 538 -7.11 -16.65 -20.60
CA ASP A 538 -6.81 -16.19 -19.24
C ASP A 538 -6.65 -14.66 -19.18
N GLY A 539 -6.95 -14.04 -18.02
CA GLY A 539 -6.75 -12.63 -17.80
C GLY A 539 -7.17 -12.19 -16.40
N VAL A 540 -7.17 -10.88 -16.17
CA VAL A 540 -7.58 -10.28 -14.90
C VAL A 540 -8.70 -9.29 -15.15
N LEU A 541 -9.80 -9.39 -14.41
CA LEU A 541 -10.81 -8.34 -14.31
C LEU A 541 -10.43 -7.41 -13.14
N HIS A 542 -10.22 -6.14 -13.43
CA HIS A 542 -10.03 -5.10 -12.43
C HIS A 542 -11.40 -4.51 -12.09
N VAL A 543 -11.82 -4.65 -10.85
CA VAL A 543 -13.14 -4.22 -10.38
C VAL A 543 -12.93 -3.28 -9.20
N ALA A 544 -13.38 -2.04 -9.35
CA ALA A 544 -13.41 -1.06 -8.28
C ALA A 544 -14.86 -0.72 -7.94
N ALA A 545 -15.26 -0.91 -6.70
CA ALA A 545 -16.60 -0.60 -6.25
C ALA A 545 -16.61 0.35 -5.05
N MET A 546 -17.62 1.22 -5.00
CA MET A 546 -17.87 2.14 -3.91
C MET A 546 -19.34 2.16 -3.58
N ALA A 547 -19.66 2.16 -2.27
CA ALA A 547 -20.99 2.41 -1.75
C ALA A 547 -20.91 3.43 -0.61
N ALA A 548 -21.87 4.37 -0.56
CA ALA A 548 -22.01 5.33 0.54
C ALA A 548 -23.24 4.98 1.38
N SER A 549 -23.04 4.75 2.68
CA SER A 549 -24.14 4.57 3.64
C SER A 549 -24.11 5.66 4.70
N CYS A 550 -25.29 6.06 5.16
CA CYS A 550 -25.44 7.10 6.19
C CYS A 550 -26.30 6.58 7.34
N ASP A 551 -26.09 7.11 8.55
CA ASP A 551 -26.86 6.76 9.73
C ASP A 551 -28.36 7.01 9.53
N ASP A 552 -29.22 6.09 10.04
CA ASP A 552 -30.67 6.16 9.91
C ASP A 552 -31.29 7.34 10.67
N ASP A 553 -30.66 7.79 11.74
CA ASP A 553 -31.12 8.90 12.57
C ASP A 553 -30.62 10.23 11.98
N GLY A 554 -31.28 10.84 11.04
CA GLY A 554 -30.96 12.15 10.45
C GLY A 554 -30.83 13.32 11.43
N GLY A 555 -30.31 13.07 12.64
CA GLY A 555 -30.05 14.03 13.72
C GLY A 555 -28.76 14.83 13.54
N VAL A 556 -28.54 15.81 14.38
CA VAL A 556 -27.27 16.58 14.45
C VAL A 556 -26.15 15.62 14.84
N GLY A 557 -25.25 15.34 13.86
CA GLY A 557 -24.13 14.40 14.04
C GLY A 557 -24.25 13.09 13.26
N ALA A 558 -25.30 12.90 12.44
CA ALA A 558 -25.37 11.77 11.52
C ALA A 558 -24.21 11.79 10.55
N ALA A 559 -23.44 10.70 10.50
CA ALA A 559 -22.29 10.54 9.62
C ALA A 559 -22.66 9.72 8.38
N CYS A 560 -21.96 9.97 7.27
CA CYS A 560 -21.98 9.11 6.09
C CYS A 560 -20.62 8.42 5.97
N TYR A 561 -20.64 7.17 5.56
CA TYR A 561 -19.49 6.30 5.44
C TYR A 561 -19.31 5.86 4.01
N ILE A 562 -18.10 5.88 3.52
CA ILE A 562 -17.74 5.38 2.20
C ILE A 562 -17.13 3.98 2.38
N HIS A 563 -17.70 3.00 1.68
CA HIS A 563 -17.19 1.65 1.58
C HIS A 563 -16.61 1.51 0.18
N GLN A 564 -15.31 1.32 0.07
CA GLN A 564 -14.62 1.19 -1.21
C GLN A 564 -13.70 -0.02 -1.16
N GLN A 565 -13.64 -0.74 -2.28
CA GLN A 565 -12.69 -1.83 -2.46
C GLN A 565 -12.39 -2.05 -3.93
N ASP A 566 -11.14 -2.43 -4.18
CA ASP A 566 -10.61 -2.78 -5.48
C ASP A 566 -10.24 -4.27 -5.49
N TRP A 567 -10.57 -4.96 -6.59
CA TRP A 567 -10.22 -6.35 -6.81
C TRP A 567 -9.56 -6.50 -8.17
N GLY A 568 -8.43 -7.19 -8.20
CA GLY A 568 -7.97 -7.80 -9.43
C GLY A 568 -8.37 -9.27 -9.41
N VAL A 569 -9.37 -9.67 -10.17
CA VAL A 569 -9.91 -11.04 -10.19
C VAL A 569 -9.28 -11.82 -11.34
N PRO A 570 -8.34 -12.76 -11.09
CA PRO A 570 -7.85 -13.64 -12.13
C PRO A 570 -9.00 -14.50 -12.65
N VAL A 571 -9.21 -14.49 -13.95
CA VAL A 571 -10.25 -15.29 -14.60
C VAL A 571 -9.64 -16.17 -15.68
N ARG A 572 -10.19 -17.39 -15.81
CA ARG A 572 -9.95 -18.28 -16.93
C ARG A 572 -11.26 -18.48 -17.67
N VAL A 573 -11.29 -18.13 -18.94
CA VAL A 573 -12.50 -18.30 -19.76
C VAL A 573 -12.57 -19.75 -20.26
N THR A 574 -13.53 -20.50 -19.73
CA THR A 574 -13.76 -21.91 -20.06
C THR A 574 -15.20 -22.16 -20.50
N PRO A 575 -15.46 -23.21 -21.30
CA PRO A 575 -16.83 -23.52 -21.74
C PRO A 575 -17.79 -23.84 -20.58
N ASP A 576 -17.29 -24.44 -19.50
CA ASP A 576 -18.06 -24.90 -18.35
C ASP A 576 -17.91 -23.97 -17.13
N GLY A 577 -17.31 -22.78 -17.32
CA GLY A 577 -17.07 -21.80 -16.25
C GLY A 577 -18.35 -21.16 -15.71
N GLU A 578 -18.22 -20.50 -14.58
CA GLU A 578 -19.31 -19.81 -13.88
C GLU A 578 -19.90 -18.69 -14.76
N ALA A 579 -21.22 -18.54 -14.66
CA ALA A 579 -21.95 -17.45 -15.35
C ALA A 579 -22.03 -16.18 -14.49
N ARG A 580 -21.51 -16.24 -13.26
CA ARG A 580 -21.66 -15.16 -12.28
C ARG A 580 -20.42 -15.07 -11.41
N ILE A 581 -19.94 -13.84 -11.21
CA ILE A 581 -18.88 -13.48 -10.28
C ILE A 581 -19.51 -12.67 -9.15
N VAL A 582 -19.26 -13.06 -7.90
CA VAL A 582 -19.75 -12.33 -6.72
C VAL A 582 -18.56 -11.86 -5.89
N LEU A 583 -18.48 -10.54 -5.66
CA LEU A 583 -17.45 -9.90 -4.84
C LEU A 583 -18.12 -9.23 -3.63
N PRO A 584 -17.68 -9.50 -2.39
CA PRO A 584 -18.25 -8.84 -1.21
C PRO A 584 -17.63 -7.45 -1.03
N LEU A 585 -18.45 -6.40 -0.93
CA LEU A 585 -18.04 -5.05 -0.56
C LEU A 585 -18.49 -4.77 0.87
N GLY A 586 -17.53 -4.47 1.76
CA GLY A 586 -17.84 -4.29 3.19
C GLY A 586 -18.30 -5.59 3.84
N GLY A 587 -17.77 -5.99 4.97
CA GLY A 587 -17.99 -7.31 5.58
C GLY A 587 -19.43 -7.83 5.47
N THR A 588 -19.55 -9.08 5.01
CA THR A 588 -20.83 -9.79 5.10
C THR A 588 -21.03 -10.21 6.56
N ALA A 589 -22.07 -9.69 7.18
CA ALA A 589 -22.51 -10.12 8.51
C ALA A 589 -23.07 -11.56 8.48
#